data_8a8df431d0261ab6ce9d3a29337dabc3
#
_entry.id   8a8df431d0261ab6ce9d3a29337dabc3
#
_cell.length_a   1.000
_cell.length_b   1.000
_cell.length_c   1.000
_cell.angle_alpha   90.00
_cell.angle_beta   90.00
_cell.angle_gamma   90.00
#
_symmetry.space_group_name_H-M   'P 1'
#
loop_
_entity.id
_entity.type
_entity.pdbx_description
1 polymer ?
#
loop_
_entity_poly.entity_id
_entity_poly.type
_entity_poly.pdbx_seq_one_letter_code
_entity_poly.pdbx_strand_id
1 'polypeptide(L)'
;DEISGHSDIFYCSVKDKIICAPNSPIIKNSFILGNSEVKSKYPEDIRYNACQIGENIIGSKYTDNTINPNIIVKQGYTKCSVAITGHNSCITADKEIYEKLKNKGVEACLIEEHNIKLLNKDGTPTNMQGFIGGASFVFDNKFVLFGDIEKLESKGKITNHLRKHNLELIDFKGLEVYDYGGGIVF
;
A
#
# COMPACT_ATOMS: atom_id res chain seq x y z
N ASP A 1 11.25 15.49 -1.20
CA ASP A 1 11.20 14.02 -1.20
C ASP A 1 9.93 13.55 -1.91
N GLU A 2 10.04 12.56 -2.76
CA GLU A 2 9.00 12.06 -3.68
C GLU A 2 7.77 11.52 -2.94
N ILE A 3 7.96 11.02 -1.73
CA ILE A 3 6.93 10.34 -0.93
C ILE A 3 6.41 11.17 0.26
N SER A 4 6.81 12.43 0.38
CA SER A 4 6.46 13.26 1.55
C SER A 4 4.96 13.54 1.72
N GLY A 5 4.16 13.31 0.67
CA GLY A 5 2.70 13.43 0.68
C GLY A 5 1.95 12.12 0.84
N HIS A 6 2.65 11.00 0.90
CA HIS A 6 2.03 9.67 0.97
C HIS A 6 1.48 9.38 2.36
N SER A 7 0.19 9.05 2.45
CA SER A 7 -0.48 8.78 3.73
C SER A 7 0.09 7.57 4.45
N ASP A 8 0.51 6.54 3.72
CA ASP A 8 1.05 5.29 4.26
C ASP A 8 2.48 5.40 4.83
N ILE A 9 3.09 6.58 4.71
CA ILE A 9 4.34 6.91 5.42
C ILE A 9 4.08 7.21 6.90
N PHE A 10 2.96 7.87 7.19
CA PHE A 10 2.65 8.36 8.53
C PHE A 10 1.63 7.51 9.29
N TYR A 11 0.84 6.69 8.57
CA TYR A 11 -0.29 5.98 9.15
C TYR A 11 -0.32 4.52 8.74
N CYS A 12 -0.65 3.67 9.71
CA CYS A 12 -0.91 2.26 9.49
C CYS A 12 -2.27 1.87 10.09
N SER A 13 -3.12 1.23 9.30
CA SER A 13 -4.39 0.68 9.79
C SER A 13 -4.22 -0.80 10.13
N VAL A 14 -4.37 -1.14 11.42
CA VAL A 14 -4.30 -2.52 11.92
C VAL A 14 -5.31 -2.72 13.05
N LYS A 15 -6.01 -3.86 13.04
CA LYS A 15 -6.99 -4.26 14.09
C LYS A 15 -8.03 -3.15 14.35
N ASP A 16 -8.58 -2.60 13.26
CA ASP A 16 -9.57 -1.51 13.27
C ASP A 16 -9.11 -0.23 14.00
N LYS A 17 -7.80 -0.04 14.11
CA LYS A 17 -7.18 1.14 14.71
C LYS A 17 -6.20 1.77 13.73
N ILE A 18 -6.10 3.10 13.80
CA ILE A 18 -5.06 3.84 13.09
C ILE A 18 -3.90 4.06 14.06
N ILE A 19 -2.73 3.55 13.70
CA ILE A 19 -1.47 3.86 14.36
C ILE A 19 -0.78 4.94 13.53
N CYS A 20 -0.36 6.02 14.14
CA CYS A 20 0.28 7.12 13.43
C CYS A 20 1.60 7.55 14.07
N ALA A 21 2.47 8.16 13.26
CA ALA A 21 3.69 8.77 13.75
C ALA A 21 3.38 9.94 14.69
N PRO A 22 4.20 10.18 15.73
CA PRO A 22 4.04 11.34 16.60
C PRO A 22 4.09 12.69 15.88
N ASN A 23 4.81 12.73 14.75
CA ASN A 23 4.94 13.91 13.89
C ASN A 23 4.06 13.86 12.63
N SER A 24 3.00 13.05 12.63
CA SER A 24 2.05 13.00 11.51
C SER A 24 1.25 14.29 11.38
N PRO A 25 0.86 14.69 10.14
CA PRO A 25 0.17 15.96 9.90
C PRO A 25 -1.23 16.02 10.52
N ILE A 26 -1.87 14.87 10.74
CA ILE A 26 -3.20 14.76 11.36
C ILE A 26 -3.12 13.75 12.49
N ILE A 27 -3.48 14.15 13.71
CA ILE A 27 -3.60 13.29 14.87
C ILE A 27 -5.00 13.47 15.46
N LYS A 28 -5.78 12.38 15.56
CA LYS A 28 -7.09 12.35 16.19
C LYS A 28 -7.00 11.63 17.55
N ASN A 29 -7.91 11.93 18.46
CA ASN A 29 -7.97 11.28 19.78
C ASN A 29 -8.17 9.76 19.71
N SER A 30 -8.74 9.26 18.61
CA SER A 30 -8.95 7.83 18.35
C SER A 30 -7.71 7.11 17.83
N PHE A 31 -6.66 7.85 17.47
CA PHE A 31 -5.43 7.26 16.92
C PHE A 31 -4.50 6.78 18.04
N ILE A 32 -3.76 5.74 17.76
CA ILE A 32 -2.67 5.27 18.62
C ILE A 32 -1.38 5.92 18.12
N LEU A 33 -0.69 6.62 18.99
CA LEU A 33 0.64 7.14 18.68
C LEU A 33 1.65 6.01 18.70
N GLY A 34 2.42 5.91 17.63
CA GLY A 34 3.60 5.05 17.58
C GLY A 34 4.77 5.65 18.35
N ASN A 35 5.86 4.90 18.41
CA ASN A 35 7.06 5.28 19.17
C ASN A 35 8.10 6.05 18.36
N SER A 36 8.02 5.99 17.02
CA SER A 36 9.03 6.54 16.12
C SER A 36 8.50 7.72 15.33
N GLU A 37 9.27 8.79 15.24
CA GLU A 37 9.02 9.85 14.26
C GLU A 37 9.40 9.38 12.85
N VAL A 38 8.66 9.85 11.86
CA VAL A 38 9.01 9.70 10.44
C VAL A 38 10.02 10.77 10.07
N LYS A 39 11.09 10.37 9.36
CA LYS A 39 12.08 11.28 8.80
C LYS A 39 12.18 11.11 7.29
N SER A 40 12.92 11.98 6.63
CA SER A 40 12.98 12.06 5.16
C SER A 40 13.85 11.01 4.48
N LYS A 41 14.55 10.16 5.22
CA LYS A 41 15.51 9.19 4.65
C LYS A 41 15.19 7.77 5.08
N TYR A 42 15.30 6.84 4.14
CA TYR A 42 15.26 5.41 4.42
C TYR A 42 16.35 5.00 5.43
N PRO A 43 16.02 4.17 6.43
CA PRO A 43 14.73 3.48 6.66
C PRO A 43 13.79 4.21 7.64
N GLU A 44 14.02 5.46 7.94
CA GLU A 44 13.24 6.21 8.92
C GLU A 44 11.91 6.73 8.35
N ASP A 45 11.75 6.70 7.03
CA ASP A 45 10.54 7.06 6.28
C ASP A 45 9.53 5.92 6.15
N ILE A 46 9.89 4.68 6.51
CA ILE A 46 9.02 3.49 6.34
C ILE A 46 8.48 2.91 7.65
N ARG A 47 8.59 3.65 8.77
CA ARG A 47 8.22 3.15 10.10
C ARG A 47 6.77 2.68 10.20
N TYR A 48 5.86 3.31 9.45
CA TYR A 48 4.42 3.01 9.46
C TYR A 48 3.96 2.34 8.15
N ASN A 49 4.87 2.12 7.20
CA ASN A 49 4.55 1.48 5.92
C ASN A 49 4.39 -0.04 6.08
N ALA A 50 3.31 -0.43 6.74
CA ALA A 50 2.91 -1.80 7.02
C ALA A 50 1.41 -1.96 6.76
N CYS A 51 0.93 -3.19 6.59
CA CYS A 51 -0.47 -3.45 6.35
C CYS A 51 -0.95 -4.75 6.98
N GLN A 52 -2.26 -4.87 7.17
CA GLN A 52 -2.91 -6.08 7.65
C GLN A 52 -3.76 -6.72 6.55
N ILE A 53 -3.67 -8.06 6.43
CA ILE A 53 -4.52 -8.88 5.57
C ILE A 53 -4.96 -10.09 6.38
N GLY A 54 -6.25 -10.17 6.71
CA GLY A 54 -6.78 -11.12 7.68
C GLY A 54 -6.09 -10.94 9.03
N GLU A 55 -5.58 -12.04 9.58
CA GLU A 55 -4.82 -12.02 10.84
C GLU A 55 -3.32 -11.70 10.65
N ASN A 56 -2.89 -11.48 9.41
CA ASN A 56 -1.49 -11.27 9.09
C ASN A 56 -1.17 -9.77 9.03
N ILE A 57 -0.26 -9.31 9.88
CA ILE A 57 0.32 -7.97 9.84
C ILE A 57 1.70 -8.09 9.21
N ILE A 58 1.89 -7.42 8.07
CA ILE A 58 3.11 -7.48 7.27
C ILE A 58 3.84 -6.16 7.40
N GLY A 59 5.13 -6.24 7.64
CA GLY A 59 5.99 -5.08 7.71
C GLY A 59 7.46 -5.45 7.52
N SER A 60 8.31 -4.46 7.51
CA SER A 60 9.76 -4.64 7.47
C SER A 60 10.36 -4.76 8.89
N LYS A 61 11.63 -5.11 8.98
CA LYS A 61 12.37 -5.07 10.26
C LYS A 61 12.48 -3.66 10.88
N TYR A 62 12.14 -2.62 10.11
CA TYR A 62 12.17 -1.23 10.53
C TYR A 62 10.80 -0.68 10.95
N THR A 63 9.75 -1.48 10.80
CA THR A 63 8.39 -1.11 11.20
C THR A 63 8.35 -0.78 12.69
N ASP A 64 7.59 0.26 13.04
CA ASP A 64 7.43 0.68 14.45
C ASP A 64 6.86 -0.45 15.32
N ASN A 65 7.41 -0.62 16.50
CA ASN A 65 7.05 -1.72 17.40
C ASN A 65 5.58 -1.70 17.85
N THR A 66 4.92 -0.56 17.80
CA THR A 66 3.47 -0.43 18.14
C THR A 66 2.61 -1.22 17.14
N ILE A 67 3.05 -1.37 15.89
CA ILE A 67 2.35 -2.12 14.84
C ILE A 67 2.51 -3.63 15.05
N ASN A 68 3.69 -4.09 15.49
CA ASN A 68 4.01 -5.47 15.81
C ASN A 68 3.69 -6.47 14.67
N PRO A 69 4.37 -6.39 13.51
CA PRO A 69 4.12 -7.29 12.39
C PRO A 69 4.50 -8.73 12.72
N ASN A 70 3.65 -9.69 12.32
CA ASN A 70 3.92 -11.13 12.45
C ASN A 70 4.50 -11.77 11.18
N ILE A 71 4.58 -10.98 10.09
CA ILE A 71 5.29 -11.34 8.85
C ILE A 71 6.29 -10.24 8.55
N ILE A 72 7.59 -10.56 8.63
CA ILE A 72 8.66 -9.62 8.29
C ILE A 72 9.13 -9.88 6.87
N VAL A 73 9.20 -8.81 6.06
CA VAL A 73 9.68 -8.82 4.68
C VAL A 73 10.86 -7.86 4.51
N LYS A 74 11.61 -8.04 3.41
CA LYS A 74 12.72 -7.13 3.06
C LYS A 74 12.23 -5.81 2.48
N GLN A 75 11.07 -5.83 1.81
CA GLN A 75 10.46 -4.65 1.23
C GLN A 75 10.07 -3.65 2.32
N GLY A 76 10.73 -2.49 2.33
CA GLY A 76 10.47 -1.43 3.32
C GLY A 76 9.13 -0.75 3.11
N TYR A 77 8.79 -0.46 1.85
CA TYR A 77 7.50 0.13 1.46
C TYR A 77 6.43 -0.96 1.33
N THR A 78 6.19 -1.67 2.42
CA THR A 78 5.35 -2.88 2.44
C THR A 78 3.90 -2.56 2.07
N LYS A 79 3.30 -1.50 2.66
CA LYS A 79 1.92 -1.09 2.35
C LYS A 79 1.79 -0.62 0.90
N CYS A 80 2.74 0.20 0.41
CA CYS A 80 2.75 0.64 -0.99
C CYS A 80 2.83 -0.56 -1.95
N SER A 81 3.56 -1.62 -1.59
CA SER A 81 3.73 -2.81 -2.43
C SER A 81 2.52 -3.73 -2.47
N VAL A 82 1.50 -3.50 -1.61
CA VAL A 82 0.35 -4.39 -1.44
C VAL A 82 -0.97 -3.63 -1.63
N ALA A 83 -1.69 -3.92 -2.69
CA ALA A 83 -3.07 -3.52 -2.86
C ALA A 83 -3.99 -4.54 -2.17
N ILE A 84 -4.58 -4.15 -1.04
CA ILE A 84 -5.51 -5.00 -0.29
C ILE A 84 -6.84 -5.04 -1.04
N THR A 85 -7.35 -6.23 -1.39
CA THR A 85 -8.57 -6.41 -2.19
C THR A 85 -9.70 -7.08 -1.41
N GLY A 86 -9.49 -7.35 -0.13
CA GLY A 86 -10.49 -7.94 0.75
C GLY A 86 -9.87 -8.40 2.05
N HIS A 87 -10.70 -8.97 2.92
CA HIS A 87 -10.25 -9.42 4.25
C HIS A 87 -9.03 -10.36 4.17
N ASN A 88 -9.01 -11.29 3.21
CA ASN A 88 -7.92 -12.27 3.04
C ASN A 88 -7.40 -12.32 1.62
N SER A 89 -7.37 -11.19 0.91
CA SER A 89 -6.92 -11.13 -0.48
C SER A 89 -6.15 -9.84 -0.81
N CYS A 90 -5.20 -9.94 -1.74
CA CYS A 90 -4.41 -8.80 -2.18
C CYS A 90 -3.78 -9.00 -3.57
N ILE A 91 -3.24 -7.91 -4.11
CA ILE A 91 -2.42 -7.89 -5.32
C ILE A 91 -1.04 -7.32 -4.92
N THR A 92 0.03 -7.92 -5.41
CA THR A 92 1.40 -7.43 -5.20
C THR A 92 2.30 -7.77 -6.38
N ALA A 93 3.31 -6.96 -6.63
CA ALA A 93 4.40 -7.27 -7.56
C ALA A 93 5.65 -7.84 -6.84
N ASP A 94 5.67 -7.81 -5.51
CA ASP A 94 6.78 -8.32 -4.71
C ASP A 94 6.65 -9.84 -4.49
N LYS A 95 7.64 -10.59 -5.00
CA LYS A 95 7.64 -12.05 -4.93
C LYS A 95 7.81 -12.58 -3.50
N GLU A 96 8.59 -11.91 -2.66
CA GLU A 96 8.76 -12.33 -1.26
C GLU A 96 7.47 -12.15 -0.46
N ILE A 97 6.79 -11.01 -0.64
CA ILE A 97 5.48 -10.74 -0.03
C ILE A 97 4.47 -11.79 -0.49
N TYR A 98 4.37 -12.01 -1.81
CA TYR A 98 3.47 -13.01 -2.38
C TYR A 98 3.65 -14.40 -1.77
N GLU A 99 4.89 -14.92 -1.74
CA GLU A 99 5.17 -16.26 -1.21
C GLU A 99 4.85 -16.37 0.29
N LYS A 100 5.23 -15.36 1.08
CA LYS A 100 4.94 -15.36 2.52
C LYS A 100 3.43 -15.33 2.82
N LEU A 101 2.68 -14.50 2.08
CA LEU A 101 1.24 -14.41 2.23
C LEU A 101 0.54 -15.69 1.78
N LYS A 102 0.92 -16.25 0.63
CA LYS A 102 0.39 -17.51 0.12
C LYS A 102 0.60 -18.67 1.11
N ASN A 103 1.78 -18.74 1.75
CA ASN A 103 2.06 -19.74 2.78
C ASN A 103 1.21 -19.58 4.06
N LYS A 104 0.58 -18.41 4.23
CA LYS A 104 -0.37 -18.10 5.30
C LYS A 104 -1.84 -18.25 4.88
N GLY A 105 -2.10 -18.78 3.67
CA GLY A 105 -3.45 -18.99 3.15
C GLY A 105 -4.14 -17.71 2.65
N VAL A 106 -3.36 -16.61 2.44
CA VAL A 106 -3.89 -15.40 1.81
C VAL A 106 -4.01 -15.62 0.31
N GLU A 107 -5.11 -15.17 -0.27
CA GLU A 107 -5.35 -15.22 -1.70
C GLU A 107 -4.63 -14.03 -2.39
N ALA A 108 -3.34 -14.20 -2.61
CA ALA A 108 -2.49 -13.20 -3.23
C ALA A 108 -2.43 -13.37 -4.76
N CYS A 109 -2.52 -12.27 -5.50
CA CYS A 109 -2.31 -12.20 -6.94
C CYS A 109 -0.93 -11.60 -7.21
N LEU A 110 -0.02 -12.38 -7.79
CA LEU A 110 1.28 -11.88 -8.22
C LEU A 110 1.18 -11.27 -9.62
N ILE A 111 1.53 -9.99 -9.72
CA ILE A 111 1.61 -9.26 -10.98
C ILE A 111 3.06 -8.96 -11.37
N GLU A 112 3.28 -8.65 -12.65
CA GLU A 112 4.51 -8.04 -13.17
C GLU A 112 4.09 -6.68 -13.72
N GLU A 113 4.53 -5.61 -13.09
CA GLU A 113 4.06 -4.27 -13.40
C GLU A 113 5.19 -3.26 -13.32
N HIS A 114 5.37 -2.47 -14.37
CA HIS A 114 6.45 -1.49 -14.49
C HIS A 114 5.94 -0.09 -14.86
N ASN A 115 4.64 0.07 -15.13
CA ASN A 115 4.05 1.30 -15.64
C ASN A 115 3.40 2.17 -14.55
N ILE A 116 3.61 1.86 -13.27
CA ILE A 116 3.18 2.72 -12.17
C ILE A 116 4.27 3.76 -11.93
N LYS A 117 3.91 5.03 -12.03
CA LYS A 117 4.83 6.17 -11.87
C LYS A 117 4.81 6.71 -10.46
N LEU A 118 5.93 7.25 -10.02
CA LEU A 118 6.06 8.01 -8.79
C LEU A 118 6.30 9.49 -9.13
N LEU A 119 5.69 10.40 -8.37
CA LEU A 119 5.84 11.83 -8.59
C LEU A 119 6.81 12.44 -7.59
N ASN A 120 7.57 13.42 -8.06
CA ASN A 120 8.26 14.38 -7.22
C ASN A 120 7.25 15.29 -6.52
N LYS A 121 7.69 16.00 -5.49
CA LYS A 121 6.89 16.97 -4.74
C LYS A 121 6.32 18.10 -5.62
N ASP A 122 6.97 18.44 -6.71
CA ASP A 122 6.52 19.43 -7.69
C ASP A 122 5.53 18.87 -8.74
N GLY A 123 5.16 17.60 -8.63
CA GLY A 123 4.25 16.92 -9.55
C GLY A 123 4.92 16.39 -10.82
N THR A 124 6.24 16.49 -10.97
CA THR A 124 6.94 15.89 -12.10
C THR A 124 7.20 14.40 -11.88
N PRO A 125 7.13 13.54 -12.93
CA PRO A 125 7.46 12.12 -12.79
C PRO A 125 8.92 11.90 -12.38
N THR A 126 9.15 10.93 -11.49
CA THR A 126 10.50 10.46 -11.14
C THR A 126 10.94 9.36 -12.11
N ASN A 127 12.22 8.97 -12.01
CA ASN A 127 12.74 7.75 -12.65
C ASN A 127 12.51 6.47 -11.80
N MET A 128 11.90 6.62 -10.62
CA MET A 128 11.59 5.49 -9.75
C MET A 128 10.20 4.94 -10.08
N GLN A 129 10.08 3.62 -9.95
CA GLN A 129 8.80 2.93 -10.10
C GLN A 129 7.97 3.08 -8.84
N GLY A 130 6.67 3.40 -9.00
CA GLY A 130 5.66 3.32 -7.95
C GLY A 130 5.13 1.90 -7.74
N PHE A 131 4.26 1.74 -6.77
CA PHE A 131 3.73 0.45 -6.34
C PHE A 131 2.20 0.40 -6.46
N ILE A 132 1.68 -0.81 -6.71
CA ILE A 132 0.23 -1.02 -6.91
C ILE A 132 -0.61 -0.65 -5.67
N GLY A 133 -0.11 -0.90 -4.46
CA GLY A 133 -0.81 -0.57 -3.22
C GLY A 133 -0.81 0.93 -2.91
N GLY A 134 0.19 1.66 -3.43
CA GLY A 134 0.21 3.12 -3.37
C GLY A 134 -0.60 3.77 -4.49
N ALA A 135 -0.76 3.06 -5.62
CA ALA A 135 -1.56 3.50 -6.76
C ALA A 135 -3.05 3.15 -6.63
N SER A 136 -3.50 2.55 -5.53
CA SER A 136 -4.87 2.08 -5.38
C SER A 136 -5.33 2.02 -3.93
N PHE A 137 -6.66 1.95 -3.74
CA PHE A 137 -7.28 1.60 -2.47
C PHE A 137 -8.65 0.97 -2.70
N VAL A 138 -9.18 0.29 -1.68
CA VAL A 138 -10.55 -0.25 -1.69
C VAL A 138 -11.41 0.54 -0.71
N PHE A 139 -12.59 0.93 -1.19
CA PHE A 139 -13.64 1.53 -0.38
C PHE A 139 -14.99 0.90 -0.77
N ASP A 140 -15.71 0.39 0.20
CA ASP A 140 -16.85 -0.49 -0.03
C ASP A 140 -16.43 -1.70 -0.90
N ASN A 141 -17.16 -1.94 -1.98
CA ASN A 141 -16.86 -2.96 -2.98
C ASN A 141 -16.14 -2.39 -4.23
N LYS A 142 -15.51 -1.21 -4.11
CA LYS A 142 -14.84 -0.53 -5.21
C LYS A 142 -13.33 -0.54 -5.03
N PHE A 143 -12.63 -1.02 -6.06
CA PHE A 143 -11.19 -0.87 -6.19
C PHE A 143 -10.92 0.38 -7.02
N VAL A 144 -10.41 1.43 -6.38
CA VAL A 144 -10.06 2.69 -7.03
C VAL A 144 -8.60 2.63 -7.44
N LEU A 145 -8.32 2.78 -8.74
CA LEU A 145 -6.98 2.88 -9.31
C LEU A 145 -6.72 4.33 -9.71
N PHE A 146 -5.61 4.90 -9.28
CA PHE A 146 -5.21 6.28 -9.61
C PHE A 146 -4.60 6.39 -11.02
N GLY A 147 -5.40 6.11 -12.02
CA GLY A 147 -5.06 6.16 -13.44
C GLY A 147 -5.89 5.18 -14.26
N ASP A 148 -5.54 5.00 -15.52
CA ASP A 148 -6.24 4.11 -16.46
C ASP A 148 -5.66 2.70 -16.39
N ILE A 149 -6.49 1.69 -16.11
CA ILE A 149 -6.11 0.28 -16.08
C ILE A 149 -5.50 -0.19 -17.41
N GLU A 150 -5.89 0.44 -18.54
CA GLU A 150 -5.36 0.11 -19.86
C GLU A 150 -3.87 0.45 -20.03
N LYS A 151 -3.31 1.27 -19.13
CA LYS A 151 -1.89 1.60 -19.08
C LYS A 151 -1.04 0.53 -18.39
N LEU A 152 -1.68 -0.38 -17.63
CA LEU A 152 -0.98 -1.41 -16.87
C LEU A 152 -0.76 -2.68 -17.70
N GLU A 153 0.47 -3.21 -17.67
CA GLU A 153 0.82 -4.48 -18.31
C GLU A 153 0.02 -5.64 -17.71
N SER A 154 -0.22 -5.58 -16.42
CA SER A 154 -0.93 -6.62 -15.65
C SER A 154 -2.44 -6.46 -15.61
N LYS A 155 -3.06 -5.59 -16.44
CA LYS A 155 -4.50 -5.32 -16.42
C LYS A 155 -5.37 -6.58 -16.39
N GLY A 156 -5.03 -7.59 -17.19
CA GLY A 156 -5.79 -8.85 -17.28
C GLY A 156 -5.77 -9.64 -15.96
N LYS A 157 -4.61 -9.71 -15.30
CA LYS A 157 -4.48 -10.37 -13.98
C LYS A 157 -5.25 -9.59 -12.91
N ILE A 158 -5.11 -8.26 -12.91
CA ILE A 158 -5.79 -7.38 -11.96
C ILE A 158 -7.30 -7.50 -12.10
N THR A 159 -7.85 -7.30 -13.30
CA THR A 159 -9.29 -7.34 -13.54
C THR A 159 -9.91 -8.70 -13.24
N ASN A 160 -9.20 -9.81 -13.54
CA ASN A 160 -9.66 -11.15 -13.19
C ASN A 160 -9.69 -11.36 -11.67
N HIS A 161 -8.67 -10.87 -10.95
CA HIS A 161 -8.64 -10.93 -9.49
C HIS A 161 -9.77 -10.11 -8.87
N LEU A 162 -9.98 -8.86 -9.32
CA LEU A 162 -11.06 -8.02 -8.83
C LEU A 162 -12.44 -8.65 -9.06
N ARG A 163 -12.69 -9.22 -10.25
CA ARG A 163 -13.95 -9.94 -10.55
C ARG A 163 -14.17 -11.11 -9.62
N LYS A 164 -13.12 -11.90 -9.33
CA LYS A 164 -13.18 -13.04 -8.41
C LYS A 164 -13.59 -12.61 -6.99
N HIS A 165 -13.20 -11.41 -6.57
CA HIS A 165 -13.51 -10.84 -5.25
C HIS A 165 -14.72 -9.90 -5.26
N ASN A 166 -15.52 -9.86 -6.35
CA ASN A 166 -16.70 -9.02 -6.49
C ASN A 166 -16.40 -7.52 -6.28
N LEU A 167 -15.22 -7.06 -6.70
CA LEU A 167 -14.83 -5.66 -6.65
C LEU A 167 -15.12 -4.97 -7.98
N GLU A 168 -15.78 -3.84 -7.92
CA GLU A 168 -15.95 -2.92 -9.04
C GLU A 168 -14.68 -2.11 -9.24
N LEU A 169 -14.17 -2.07 -10.47
CA LEU A 169 -13.03 -1.21 -10.81
C LEU A 169 -13.50 0.21 -11.09
N ILE A 170 -12.93 1.16 -10.37
CA ILE A 170 -13.02 2.61 -10.67
C ILE A 170 -11.65 3.07 -11.13
N ASP A 171 -11.54 3.54 -12.36
CA ASP A 171 -10.31 4.04 -12.95
C ASP A 171 -10.51 5.33 -13.72
N PHE A 172 -9.44 6.03 -14.09
CA PHE A 172 -9.48 7.35 -14.73
C PHE A 172 -8.93 7.26 -16.16
N LYS A 173 -9.83 7.10 -17.12
CA LYS A 173 -9.49 6.84 -18.52
C LYS A 173 -8.53 7.87 -19.12
N GLY A 174 -7.50 7.35 -19.79
CA GLY A 174 -6.47 8.12 -20.48
C GLY A 174 -5.35 8.65 -19.58
N LEU A 175 -5.50 8.60 -18.24
CA LEU A 175 -4.46 9.07 -17.31
C LEU A 175 -3.40 7.98 -17.07
N GLU A 176 -2.16 8.40 -16.91
CA GLU A 176 -1.09 7.53 -16.41
C GLU A 176 -1.40 7.08 -14.97
N VAL A 177 -0.90 5.92 -14.58
CA VAL A 177 -1.10 5.40 -13.22
C VAL A 177 0.00 5.92 -12.31
N TYR A 178 -0.41 6.56 -11.20
CA TYR A 178 0.50 7.16 -10.22
C TYR A 178 0.33 6.55 -8.84
N ASP A 179 1.45 6.39 -8.16
CA ASP A 179 1.52 6.04 -6.75
C ASP A 179 1.41 7.32 -5.88
N TYR A 180 0.33 7.43 -5.11
CA TYR A 180 0.06 8.52 -4.16
C TYR A 180 0.10 8.06 -2.69
N GLY A 181 0.64 6.85 -2.42
CA GLY A 181 0.65 6.26 -1.09
C GLY A 181 -0.69 5.65 -0.66
N GLY A 182 -1.55 5.35 -1.64
CA GLY A 182 -2.85 4.74 -1.40
C GLY A 182 -3.87 5.68 -0.72
N GLY A 183 -4.87 5.10 -0.08
CA GLY A 183 -5.90 5.81 0.68
C GLY A 183 -6.07 5.24 2.08
N ILE A 184 -6.34 6.09 3.06
CA ILE A 184 -6.74 5.72 4.42
C ILE A 184 -8.03 6.44 4.74
N VAL A 185 -9.04 5.67 5.17
CA VAL A 185 -10.34 6.20 5.60
C VAL A 185 -10.40 6.17 7.12
N PHE A 186 -10.74 7.31 7.75
CA PHE A 186 -10.84 7.47 9.20
C PHE A 186 -11.85 8.54 9.65
#